data_972f1eb6c4086e91e657fa6f30ba8b68
#
_entry.id   972f1eb6c4086e91e657fa6f30ba8b68
#
_cell.length_a   1.000
_cell.length_b   1.000
_cell.length_c   1.000
_cell.angle_alpha   90.00
_cell.angle_beta   90.00
_cell.angle_gamma   90.00
#
_symmetry.space_group_name_H-M   'P 1'
#
loop_
_entity.id
_entity.type
_entity.pdbx_description
1 polymer ?
#
loop_
_entity_poly.entity_id
_entity_poly.type
_entity_poly.pdbx_seq_one_letter_code
_entity_poly.pdbx_strand_id
1 'polypeptide(L)'
;MRRPLEIKAQEASVHSVVSLTSALESLSSMQIAKTKNKVLISNQFFDEVWNIYKQIRVDVLFNFGRAPEDKPIEKELMILITAKAGLSGDIDQRLIRKFLERYNEMEHDVLVIGYHGALKLKQAHVDYDYYFDLPEQDYINVDPLMDIIRKYARSRIFYQNYISLGQQEIKDVDLSEVVSSKGRVADLDTVSDDLVSEKTYIFEPSSYAVAAYLENSILRLTISQFIYDSRLAQVASRFKAMSAAKERSIDNANELHIEYNRAKRNQVDTRLKESLAGLKKIRAGGAEA
;
A
#
# COMPACT_ATOMS: atom_id res chain seq x y z
N MET A 1 -6.54 39.22 -20.51
CA MET A 1 -7.38 38.89 -19.32
C MET A 1 -8.24 37.70 -19.67
N ARG A 2 -8.36 36.73 -18.77
CA ARG A 2 -9.25 35.57 -18.94
C ARG A 2 -10.70 36.03 -18.88
N ARG A 3 -11.59 35.42 -19.67
CA ARG A 3 -13.02 35.76 -19.69
C ARG A 3 -13.68 35.20 -18.40
N PRO A 4 -14.64 35.94 -17.80
CA PRO A 4 -15.31 35.47 -16.57
C PRO A 4 -15.97 34.10 -16.73
N LEU A 5 -16.47 33.76 -17.92
CA LEU A 5 -17.10 32.47 -18.20
C LEU A 5 -16.10 31.30 -18.16
N GLU A 6 -14.86 31.52 -18.62
CA GLU A 6 -13.77 30.53 -18.57
C GLU A 6 -13.34 30.27 -17.13
N ILE A 7 -13.21 31.34 -16.32
CA ILE A 7 -12.86 31.22 -14.91
C ILE A 7 -13.93 30.44 -14.13
N LYS A 8 -15.20 30.73 -14.41
CA LYS A 8 -16.33 30.02 -13.80
C LYS A 8 -16.37 28.55 -14.17
N ALA A 9 -16.04 28.20 -15.41
CA ALA A 9 -15.92 26.78 -15.82
C ALA A 9 -14.79 26.08 -15.13
N GLN A 10 -13.63 26.73 -14.93
CA GLN A 10 -12.52 26.19 -14.16
C GLN A 10 -12.87 26.01 -12.67
N GLU A 11 -13.54 27.01 -12.06
CA GLU A 11 -14.04 26.92 -10.67
C GLU A 11 -14.94 25.68 -10.49
N ALA A 12 -15.89 25.46 -11.42
CA ALA A 12 -16.75 24.27 -11.38
C ALA A 12 -15.98 22.95 -11.50
N SER A 13 -14.95 22.90 -12.37
CA SER A 13 -14.09 21.74 -12.50
C SER A 13 -13.30 21.46 -11.21
N VAL A 14 -12.76 22.50 -10.56
CA VAL A 14 -12.04 22.38 -9.29
C VAL A 14 -12.97 21.92 -8.16
N HIS A 15 -14.23 22.40 -8.11
CA HIS A 15 -15.22 21.89 -7.16
C HIS A 15 -15.51 20.40 -7.36
N SER A 16 -15.51 19.91 -8.60
CA SER A 16 -15.64 18.46 -8.88
C SER A 16 -14.44 17.68 -8.33
N VAL A 17 -13.22 18.23 -8.43
CA VAL A 17 -12.02 17.62 -7.83
C VAL A 17 -12.10 17.61 -6.31
N VAL A 18 -12.59 18.68 -5.67
CA VAL A 18 -12.82 18.72 -4.21
C VAL A 18 -13.79 17.62 -3.79
N SER A 19 -14.89 17.44 -4.50
CA SER A 19 -15.87 16.41 -4.21
C SER A 19 -15.28 15.00 -4.34
N LEU A 20 -14.53 14.75 -5.42
CA LEU A 20 -13.87 13.46 -5.66
C LEU A 20 -12.81 13.14 -4.58
N THR A 21 -11.95 14.09 -4.27
CA THR A 21 -10.90 13.90 -3.25
C THR A 21 -11.49 13.70 -1.86
N SER A 22 -12.58 14.39 -1.52
CA SER A 22 -13.33 14.19 -0.28
C SER A 22 -13.95 12.79 -0.18
N ALA A 23 -14.52 12.28 -1.27
CA ALA A 23 -15.07 10.92 -1.31
C ALA A 23 -13.97 9.87 -1.14
N LEU A 24 -12.84 10.02 -1.83
CA LEU A 24 -11.69 9.12 -1.73
C LEU A 24 -11.03 9.16 -0.35
N GLU A 25 -10.95 10.32 0.28
CA GLU A 25 -10.49 10.48 1.67
C GLU A 25 -11.39 9.69 2.63
N SER A 26 -12.72 9.84 2.52
CA SER A 26 -13.70 9.15 3.36
C SER A 26 -13.64 7.62 3.16
N LEU A 27 -13.56 7.15 1.92
CA LEU A 27 -13.39 5.73 1.62
C LEU A 27 -12.09 5.17 2.22
N SER A 28 -10.99 5.91 2.11
CA SER A 28 -9.71 5.51 2.69
C SER A 28 -9.79 5.43 4.21
N SER A 29 -10.47 6.37 4.88
CA SER A 29 -10.69 6.33 6.33
C SER A 29 -11.43 5.07 6.78
N MET A 30 -12.51 4.70 6.08
CA MET A 30 -13.24 3.46 6.37
C MET A 30 -12.39 2.20 6.14
N GLN A 31 -11.62 2.18 5.06
CA GLN A 31 -10.71 1.07 4.76
C GLN A 31 -9.60 0.93 5.81
N ILE A 32 -9.06 2.03 6.33
CA ILE A 32 -8.06 2.02 7.41
C ILE A 32 -8.64 1.33 8.66
N ALA A 33 -9.84 1.73 9.10
CA ALA A 33 -10.47 1.13 10.27
C ALA A 33 -10.69 -0.39 10.09
N LYS A 34 -11.21 -0.80 8.92
CA LYS A 34 -11.44 -2.21 8.59
C LYS A 34 -10.13 -3.01 8.54
N THR A 35 -9.10 -2.49 7.88
CA THR A 35 -7.82 -3.18 7.72
C THR A 35 -7.03 -3.25 9.04
N LYS A 36 -7.07 -2.19 9.86
CA LYS A 36 -6.42 -2.18 11.17
C LYS A 36 -6.93 -3.30 12.09
N ASN A 37 -8.24 -3.52 12.12
CA ASN A 37 -8.80 -4.62 12.92
C ASN A 37 -8.31 -5.99 12.43
N LYS A 38 -8.17 -6.20 11.11
CA LYS A 38 -7.64 -7.45 10.56
C LYS A 38 -6.17 -7.67 10.94
N VAL A 39 -5.36 -6.62 10.89
CA VAL A 39 -3.95 -6.67 11.32
C VAL A 39 -3.86 -7.10 12.78
N LEU A 40 -4.67 -6.52 13.67
CA LEU A 40 -4.70 -6.86 15.10
C LEU A 40 -5.08 -8.33 15.32
N ILE A 41 -6.14 -8.82 14.68
CA ILE A 41 -6.58 -10.22 14.79
C ILE A 41 -5.50 -11.17 14.24
N SER A 42 -4.90 -10.83 13.10
CA SER A 42 -3.84 -11.64 12.49
C SER A 42 -2.62 -11.74 13.39
N ASN A 43 -2.22 -10.65 14.06
CA ASN A 43 -1.11 -10.63 15.01
C ASN A 43 -1.39 -11.52 16.22
N GLN A 44 -2.57 -11.40 16.84
CA GLN A 44 -2.97 -12.24 17.97
C GLN A 44 -2.93 -13.73 17.60
N PHE A 45 -3.51 -14.08 16.47
CA PHE A 45 -3.53 -15.46 15.99
C PHE A 45 -2.11 -15.99 15.67
N PHE A 46 -1.25 -15.15 15.11
CA PHE A 46 0.15 -15.49 14.89
C PHE A 46 0.85 -15.82 16.21
N ASP A 47 0.68 -14.98 17.23
CA ASP A 47 1.31 -15.18 18.54
C ASP A 47 0.82 -16.46 19.21
N GLU A 48 -0.45 -16.81 19.10
CA GLU A 48 -1.01 -18.06 19.61
C GLU A 48 -0.41 -19.30 18.91
N VAL A 49 -0.39 -19.31 17.58
CA VAL A 49 0.18 -20.42 16.78
C VAL A 49 1.68 -20.56 17.06
N TRP A 50 2.38 -19.43 17.18
CA TRP A 50 3.79 -19.43 17.52
C TRP A 50 4.07 -20.01 18.93
N ASN A 51 3.24 -19.68 19.91
CA ASN A 51 3.36 -20.23 21.26
C ASN A 51 3.13 -21.76 21.28
N ILE A 52 2.16 -22.25 20.51
CA ILE A 52 1.94 -23.70 20.35
C ILE A 52 3.17 -24.37 19.71
N TYR A 53 3.71 -23.78 18.63
CA TYR A 53 4.89 -24.31 17.96
C TYR A 53 6.11 -24.43 18.88
N LYS A 54 6.34 -23.45 19.75
CA LYS A 54 7.43 -23.48 20.72
C LYS A 54 7.29 -24.60 21.75
N GLN A 55 6.05 -24.91 22.14
CA GLN A 55 5.79 -25.98 23.12
C GLN A 55 6.05 -27.37 22.54
N ILE A 56 5.90 -27.51 21.21
CA ILE A 56 6.20 -28.77 20.52
C ILE A 56 7.71 -28.80 20.24
N ARG A 57 8.49 -29.17 21.22
CA ARG A 57 9.95 -29.25 21.13
C ARG A 57 10.39 -30.37 20.18
N VAL A 58 10.49 -30.03 18.90
CA VAL A 58 11.16 -30.86 17.90
C VAL A 58 12.46 -30.14 17.56
N ASP A 59 13.61 -30.79 17.79
CA ASP A 59 14.96 -30.30 17.46
C ASP A 59 15.16 -30.18 15.93
N VAL A 60 14.20 -29.62 15.23
CA VAL A 60 14.24 -29.50 13.78
C VAL A 60 14.44 -28.04 13.42
N LEU A 61 15.46 -27.77 12.62
CA LEU A 61 15.65 -26.49 11.94
C LEU A 61 14.37 -26.17 11.17
N PHE A 62 13.88 -24.93 11.27
CA PHE A 62 12.70 -24.45 10.56
C PHE A 62 12.92 -24.60 9.04
N ASN A 63 12.28 -25.57 8.42
CA ASN A 63 12.50 -25.95 7.03
C ASN A 63 11.45 -25.39 6.06
N PHE A 64 10.61 -24.44 6.47
CA PHE A 64 9.52 -23.90 5.66
C PHE A 64 8.53 -24.96 5.16
N GLY A 65 8.38 -26.08 5.87
CA GLY A 65 7.55 -27.21 5.46
C GLY A 65 8.02 -27.90 4.18
N ARG A 66 9.30 -27.78 3.81
CA ARG A 66 9.92 -28.49 2.68
C ARG A 66 10.13 -29.94 3.03
N ALA A 67 9.95 -30.82 2.06
CA ALA A 67 10.40 -32.20 2.20
C ALA A 67 11.93 -32.27 2.17
N PRO A 68 12.56 -33.19 2.89
CA PRO A 68 14.04 -33.33 2.93
C PRO A 68 14.68 -33.61 1.55
N GLU A 69 13.88 -34.06 0.58
CA GLU A 69 14.34 -34.46 -0.76
C GLU A 69 14.30 -33.31 -1.79
N ASP A 70 13.65 -32.19 -1.46
CA ASP A 70 13.50 -31.05 -2.36
C ASP A 70 14.80 -30.25 -2.45
N LYS A 71 15.40 -30.18 -3.65
CA LYS A 71 16.53 -29.29 -3.92
C LYS A 71 15.97 -27.87 -4.23
N PRO A 72 16.13 -26.89 -3.34
CA PRO A 72 15.64 -25.57 -3.58
C PRO A 72 16.46 -24.86 -4.67
N ILE A 73 15.81 -23.92 -5.36
CA ILE A 73 16.45 -23.01 -6.31
C ILE A 73 17.42 -22.11 -5.50
N GLU A 74 18.68 -21.99 -5.95
CA GLU A 74 19.72 -21.23 -5.23
C GLU A 74 19.55 -19.71 -5.35
N LYS A 75 18.88 -19.23 -6.41
CA LYS A 75 18.53 -17.80 -6.55
C LYS A 75 17.67 -17.32 -5.39
N GLU A 76 17.79 -16.05 -5.03
CA GLU A 76 16.92 -15.41 -4.04
C GLU A 76 15.61 -14.95 -4.70
N LEU A 77 14.46 -15.33 -4.14
CA LEU A 77 13.16 -14.82 -4.58
C LEU A 77 12.90 -13.45 -3.96
N MET A 78 12.83 -12.41 -4.78
CA MET A 78 12.46 -11.06 -4.37
C MET A 78 10.95 -10.85 -4.53
N ILE A 79 10.24 -10.69 -3.42
CA ILE A 79 8.78 -10.52 -3.38
C ILE A 79 8.47 -9.04 -3.20
N LEU A 80 7.80 -8.44 -4.17
CA LEU A 80 7.43 -7.02 -4.16
C LEU A 80 5.92 -6.87 -3.92
N ILE A 81 5.53 -6.32 -2.77
CA ILE A 81 4.12 -6.10 -2.42
C ILE A 81 3.75 -4.64 -2.72
N THR A 82 2.89 -4.42 -3.72
CA THR A 82 2.46 -3.08 -4.16
C THR A 82 0.95 -2.91 -4.16
N ALA A 83 0.49 -1.69 -4.36
CA ALA A 83 -0.93 -1.40 -4.48
C ALA A 83 -1.55 -1.97 -5.77
N LYS A 84 -2.82 -2.34 -5.69
CA LYS A 84 -3.63 -2.67 -6.87
C LYS A 84 -3.97 -1.43 -7.69
N ALA A 85 -4.26 -0.32 -7.02
CA ALA A 85 -4.67 0.94 -7.64
C ALA A 85 -3.74 2.09 -7.21
N GLY A 86 -3.58 3.10 -8.07
CA GLY A 86 -2.82 4.31 -7.79
C GLY A 86 -3.47 5.23 -6.75
N LEU A 87 -3.10 6.50 -6.78
CA LEU A 87 -3.54 7.55 -5.86
C LEU A 87 -3.04 7.38 -4.41
N SER A 88 -2.05 6.53 -4.17
CA SER A 88 -1.42 6.30 -2.86
C SER A 88 -0.19 7.18 -2.61
N GLY A 89 -0.08 8.33 -3.31
CA GLY A 89 1.09 9.20 -3.21
C GLY A 89 2.34 8.57 -3.82
N ASP A 90 3.49 8.75 -3.18
CA ASP A 90 4.80 8.29 -3.62
C ASP A 90 5.26 6.95 -3.02
N ILE A 91 4.41 6.32 -2.19
CA ILE A 91 4.80 5.16 -1.38
C ILE A 91 5.29 3.98 -2.24
N ASP A 92 4.59 3.66 -3.34
CA ASP A 92 5.01 2.60 -4.26
C ASP A 92 6.29 2.97 -5.02
N GLN A 93 6.47 4.25 -5.35
CA GLN A 93 7.68 4.74 -6.01
C GLN A 93 8.91 4.57 -5.14
N ARG A 94 8.79 4.88 -3.84
CA ARG A 94 9.86 4.68 -2.84
C ARG A 94 10.17 3.19 -2.66
N LEU A 95 9.14 2.34 -2.63
CA LEU A 95 9.30 0.90 -2.53
C LEU A 95 10.07 0.33 -3.74
N ILE A 96 9.65 0.69 -4.95
CA ILE A 96 10.28 0.22 -6.19
C ILE A 96 11.72 0.71 -6.29
N ARG A 97 12.02 1.95 -5.89
CA ARG A 97 13.39 2.45 -5.85
C ARG A 97 14.27 1.58 -4.95
N LYS A 98 13.81 1.28 -3.72
CA LYS A 98 14.55 0.42 -2.79
C LYS A 98 14.72 -1.01 -3.31
N PHE A 99 13.72 -1.52 -4.02
CA PHE A 99 13.81 -2.82 -4.69
C PHE A 99 14.88 -2.81 -5.78
N LEU A 100 14.88 -1.81 -6.67
CA LEU A 100 15.82 -1.68 -7.79
C LEU A 100 17.27 -1.49 -7.33
N GLU A 101 17.50 -0.84 -6.19
CA GLU A 101 18.85 -0.68 -5.60
C GLU A 101 19.48 -2.03 -5.24
N ARG A 102 18.69 -3.07 -5.05
CA ARG A 102 19.16 -4.41 -4.63
C ARG A 102 19.03 -5.46 -5.72
N TYR A 103 18.22 -5.19 -6.73
CA TYR A 103 17.93 -6.16 -7.79
C TYR A 103 19.13 -6.45 -8.67
N ASN A 104 19.38 -7.75 -8.89
CA ASN A 104 20.35 -8.26 -9.85
C ASN A 104 19.71 -9.43 -10.61
N GLU A 105 19.56 -9.30 -11.92
CA GLU A 105 18.90 -10.28 -12.79
C GLU A 105 19.52 -11.69 -12.72
N MET A 106 20.84 -11.78 -12.51
CA MET A 106 21.55 -13.06 -12.48
C MET A 106 21.32 -13.83 -11.17
N GLU A 107 21.03 -13.14 -10.08
CA GLU A 107 20.96 -13.71 -8.74
C GLU A 107 19.53 -13.80 -8.19
N HIS A 108 18.60 -13.03 -8.78
CA HIS A 108 17.25 -12.88 -8.25
C HIS A 108 16.19 -13.27 -9.26
N ASP A 109 15.15 -13.94 -8.77
CA ASP A 109 13.86 -14.09 -9.45
C ASP A 109 12.83 -13.21 -8.77
N VAL A 110 11.84 -12.70 -9.51
CA VAL A 110 10.94 -11.64 -9.03
C VAL A 110 9.50 -12.11 -8.99
N LEU A 111 8.86 -11.99 -7.83
CA LEU A 111 7.44 -12.17 -7.63
C LEU A 111 6.78 -10.83 -7.31
N VAL A 112 5.84 -10.39 -8.12
CA VAL A 112 5.13 -9.13 -7.94
C VAL A 112 3.71 -9.39 -7.46
N ILE A 113 3.34 -8.73 -6.37
CA ILE A 113 1.99 -8.70 -5.83
C ILE A 113 1.43 -7.31 -6.06
N GLY A 114 0.36 -7.21 -6.87
CA GLY A 114 -0.34 -5.96 -7.17
C GLY A 114 0.03 -5.35 -8.52
N TYR A 115 -0.99 -4.83 -9.20
CA TYR A 115 -0.89 -4.33 -10.58
C TYR A 115 0.06 -3.13 -10.74
N HIS A 116 0.06 -2.23 -9.75
CA HIS A 116 0.87 -1.00 -9.84
C HIS A 116 2.37 -1.30 -9.86
N GLY A 117 2.83 -2.32 -9.11
CA GLY A 117 4.21 -2.79 -9.12
C GLY A 117 4.60 -3.39 -10.47
N ALA A 118 3.76 -4.27 -11.01
CA ALA A 118 4.00 -4.89 -12.32
C ALA A 118 4.14 -3.84 -13.43
N LEU A 119 3.26 -2.81 -13.43
CA LEU A 119 3.35 -1.71 -14.39
C LEU A 119 4.66 -0.92 -14.23
N LYS A 120 5.06 -0.62 -13.00
CA LYS A 120 6.27 0.16 -12.70
C LYS A 120 7.57 -0.60 -13.01
N LEU A 121 7.62 -1.90 -12.74
CA LEU A 121 8.78 -2.72 -13.11
C LEU A 121 8.94 -2.79 -14.62
N LYS A 122 7.85 -2.95 -15.40
CA LYS A 122 7.91 -2.86 -16.86
C LYS A 122 8.43 -1.52 -17.36
N GLN A 123 8.03 -0.41 -16.71
CA GLN A 123 8.56 0.92 -17.04
C GLN A 123 10.06 1.06 -16.72
N ALA A 124 10.56 0.30 -15.75
CA ALA A 124 11.96 0.23 -15.37
C ALA A 124 12.76 -0.84 -16.18
N HIS A 125 12.13 -1.48 -17.17
CA HIS A 125 12.71 -2.58 -17.96
C HIS A 125 13.20 -3.76 -17.10
N VAL A 126 12.46 -4.06 -16.02
CA VAL A 126 12.70 -5.24 -15.19
C VAL A 126 11.55 -6.22 -15.41
N ASP A 127 11.91 -7.43 -15.83
CA ASP A 127 10.96 -8.52 -15.97
C ASP A 127 10.68 -9.18 -14.62
N TYR A 128 9.51 -9.79 -14.49
CA TYR A 128 9.14 -10.56 -13.30
C TYR A 128 8.71 -11.97 -13.71
N ASP A 129 9.08 -12.96 -12.88
CA ASP A 129 8.81 -14.37 -13.14
C ASP A 129 7.40 -14.76 -12.72
N TYR A 130 6.90 -14.11 -11.65
CA TYR A 130 5.58 -14.42 -11.09
C TYR A 130 4.80 -13.14 -10.83
N TYR A 131 3.49 -13.20 -11.12
CA TYR A 131 2.55 -12.13 -10.84
C TYR A 131 1.36 -12.66 -10.05
N PHE A 132 0.97 -11.92 -9.03
CA PHE A 132 -0.20 -12.23 -8.21
C PHE A 132 -1.07 -11.00 -8.02
N ASP A 133 -2.35 -11.08 -8.40
CA ASP A 133 -3.31 -10.03 -8.13
C ASP A 133 -4.00 -10.28 -6.79
N LEU A 134 -3.94 -9.30 -5.89
CA LEU A 134 -4.62 -9.39 -4.61
C LEU A 134 -6.11 -9.08 -4.78
N PRO A 135 -7.00 -10.03 -4.53
CA PRO A 135 -8.43 -9.75 -4.54
C PRO A 135 -8.76 -8.70 -3.46
N GLU A 136 -9.75 -7.85 -3.73
CA GLU A 136 -10.26 -6.88 -2.74
C GLU A 136 -11.05 -7.55 -1.61
N GLN A 137 -11.26 -8.85 -1.71
CA GLN A 137 -11.99 -9.67 -0.76
C GLN A 137 -11.34 -9.68 0.62
N ASP A 138 -12.15 -9.98 1.62
CA ASP A 138 -11.75 -9.98 3.02
C ASP A 138 -10.75 -11.09 3.38
N TYR A 139 -10.73 -12.17 2.62
CA TYR A 139 -9.82 -13.30 2.78
C TYR A 139 -8.78 -13.32 1.65
N ILE A 140 -7.51 -13.38 2.04
CA ILE A 140 -6.38 -13.49 1.11
C ILE A 140 -5.97 -14.95 1.07
N ASN A 141 -6.21 -15.63 -0.06
CA ASN A 141 -5.63 -16.95 -0.28
C ASN A 141 -4.15 -16.80 -0.65
N VAL A 142 -3.28 -17.18 0.26
CA VAL A 142 -1.81 -17.13 0.08
C VAL A 142 -1.23 -18.46 -0.41
N ASP A 143 -2.02 -19.52 -0.56
CA ASP A 143 -1.52 -20.85 -0.96
C ASP A 143 -0.71 -20.83 -2.26
N PRO A 144 -1.15 -20.15 -3.34
CA PRO A 144 -0.36 -20.08 -4.56
C PRO A 144 1.00 -19.37 -4.37
N LEU A 145 1.07 -18.41 -3.45
CA LEU A 145 2.33 -17.74 -3.09
C LEU A 145 3.25 -18.69 -2.33
N MET A 146 2.69 -19.49 -1.43
CA MET A 146 3.43 -20.49 -0.66
C MET A 146 4.10 -21.52 -1.55
N ASP A 147 3.38 -22.00 -2.58
CA ASP A 147 3.91 -22.98 -3.52
C ASP A 147 5.10 -22.45 -4.34
N ILE A 148 5.14 -21.14 -4.58
CA ILE A 148 6.28 -20.49 -5.23
C ILE A 148 7.43 -20.32 -4.22
N ILE A 149 7.16 -19.75 -3.05
CA ILE A 149 8.17 -19.43 -2.03
C ILE A 149 8.94 -20.67 -1.60
N ARG A 150 8.27 -21.81 -1.47
CA ARG A 150 8.92 -23.08 -1.08
C ARG A 150 9.96 -23.58 -2.08
N LYS A 151 9.87 -23.21 -3.34
CA LYS A 151 10.84 -23.61 -4.37
C LYS A 151 12.21 -22.96 -4.18
N TYR A 152 12.29 -21.84 -3.44
CA TYR A 152 13.50 -21.04 -3.30
C TYR A 152 14.18 -21.27 -1.94
N ALA A 153 15.52 -21.33 -1.94
CA ALA A 153 16.30 -21.43 -0.71
C ALA A 153 16.14 -20.19 0.18
N ARG A 154 16.11 -19.02 -0.45
CA ARG A 154 15.99 -17.72 0.23
C ARG A 154 14.90 -16.87 -0.42
N SER A 155 14.16 -16.14 0.39
CA SER A 155 13.11 -15.23 -0.07
C SER A 155 13.14 -13.94 0.72
N ARG A 156 13.10 -12.82 0.02
CA ARG A 156 13.12 -11.47 0.57
C ARG A 156 11.86 -10.72 0.19
N ILE A 157 11.23 -10.09 1.18
CA ILE A 157 9.98 -9.36 1.00
C ILE A 157 10.24 -7.86 1.07
N PHE A 158 9.81 -7.14 0.06
CA PHE A 158 9.75 -5.68 -0.01
C PHE A 158 8.32 -5.23 0.19
N TYR A 159 8.06 -4.46 1.23
CA TYR A 159 6.71 -4.03 1.57
C TYR A 159 6.68 -2.66 2.25
N GLN A 160 5.49 -2.08 2.35
CA GLN A 160 5.24 -0.86 3.08
C GLN A 160 4.74 -1.20 4.48
N ASN A 161 5.47 -0.76 5.50
CA ASN A 161 5.12 -0.92 6.89
C ASN A 161 4.32 0.29 7.39
N TYR A 162 3.19 0.04 8.04
CA TYR A 162 2.37 1.08 8.65
C TYR A 162 2.89 1.40 10.06
N ILE A 163 3.25 2.66 10.31
CA ILE A 163 3.60 3.15 11.64
C ILE A 163 2.44 4.00 12.18
N SER A 164 2.00 4.98 11.40
CA SER A 164 0.89 5.87 11.75
C SER A 164 0.23 6.42 10.48
N LEU A 165 -0.89 7.16 10.61
CA LEU A 165 -1.52 7.84 9.48
C LEU A 165 -0.57 8.80 8.75
N GLY A 166 0.32 9.44 9.48
CA GLY A 166 1.29 10.40 8.94
C GLY A 166 2.58 9.77 8.44
N GLN A 167 2.90 8.54 8.88
CA GLN A 167 4.21 7.93 8.65
C GLN A 167 4.09 6.47 8.23
N GLN A 168 4.64 6.17 7.05
CA GLN A 168 4.82 4.83 6.51
C GLN A 168 6.29 4.63 6.13
N GLU A 169 6.81 3.44 6.40
CA GLU A 169 8.20 3.08 6.16
C GLU A 169 8.29 1.98 5.10
N ILE A 170 9.32 2.03 4.27
CA ILE A 170 9.63 0.95 3.32
C ILE A 170 10.58 -0.02 4.00
N LYS A 171 10.19 -1.29 4.07
CA LYS A 171 11.01 -2.37 4.63
C LYS A 171 11.34 -3.42 3.60
N ASP A 172 12.52 -3.98 3.74
CA ASP A 172 12.94 -5.22 3.11
C ASP A 172 13.39 -6.18 4.21
N VAL A 173 12.87 -7.38 4.18
CA VAL A 173 13.11 -8.38 5.22
C VAL A 173 13.37 -9.74 4.58
N ASP A 174 14.34 -10.45 5.11
CA ASP A 174 14.53 -11.87 4.81
C ASP A 174 13.47 -12.68 5.53
N LEU A 175 12.76 -13.54 4.81
CA LEU A 175 11.65 -14.29 5.36
C LEU A 175 12.11 -15.29 6.44
N SER A 176 13.28 -15.89 6.25
CA SER A 176 13.87 -16.82 7.22
C SER A 176 14.30 -16.13 8.53
N GLU A 177 14.85 -14.91 8.40
CA GLU A 177 15.27 -14.11 9.53
C GLU A 177 14.08 -13.63 10.37
N VAL A 178 12.97 -13.23 9.73
CA VAL A 178 11.75 -12.80 10.42
C VAL A 178 11.14 -13.94 11.23
N VAL A 179 11.04 -15.12 10.63
CA VAL A 179 10.51 -16.28 11.33
C VAL A 179 11.41 -16.66 12.52
N SER A 180 12.74 -16.61 12.33
CA SER A 180 13.70 -16.91 13.39
C SER A 180 13.76 -15.83 14.49
N SER A 181 13.67 -14.56 14.14
CA SER A 181 13.76 -13.44 15.10
C SER A 181 12.52 -13.30 15.96
N LYS A 182 11.32 -13.47 15.38
CA LYS A 182 10.08 -13.51 16.18
C LYS A 182 10.11 -14.68 17.19
N GLY A 183 10.78 -15.79 16.84
CA GLY A 183 11.05 -16.89 17.74
C GLY A 183 11.93 -16.52 18.93
N ARG A 184 13.00 -15.77 18.70
CA ARG A 184 13.97 -15.41 19.74
C ARG A 184 13.50 -14.34 20.72
N VAL A 185 12.72 -13.38 20.27
CA VAL A 185 12.20 -12.30 21.15
C VAL A 185 11.25 -12.85 22.21
N ALA A 186 10.57 -13.94 21.91
CA ALA A 186 9.71 -14.60 22.88
C ALA A 186 10.45 -15.59 23.81
N ASP A 187 11.71 -15.92 23.52
CA ASP A 187 12.52 -16.86 24.34
C ASP A 187 13.11 -16.23 25.61
N LEU A 188 13.06 -14.91 25.76
CA LEU A 188 13.74 -14.24 26.89
C LEU A 188 12.93 -14.20 28.18
N ASP A 189 11.61 -14.42 28.17
CA ASP A 189 10.78 -14.18 29.36
C ASP A 189 9.96 -15.36 29.90
N THR A 190 9.89 -16.50 29.22
CA THR A 190 9.10 -17.63 29.77
C THR A 190 9.66 -18.98 29.36
N VAL A 191 10.67 -19.46 30.06
CA VAL A 191 10.86 -20.90 30.20
C VAL A 191 9.82 -21.40 31.21
N SER A 192 8.58 -21.57 30.76
CA SER A 192 7.59 -22.27 31.56
C SER A 192 7.82 -23.79 31.45
N ASP A 193 7.73 -24.45 32.58
CA ASP A 193 7.93 -25.93 32.77
C ASP A 193 6.90 -26.79 31.99
N ASP A 194 6.00 -26.21 31.24
CA ASP A 194 4.96 -26.87 30.44
C ASP A 194 5.40 -27.22 29.01
N LEU A 195 6.52 -27.94 28.89
CA LEU A 195 6.92 -28.51 27.60
C LEU A 195 6.00 -29.68 27.24
N VAL A 196 5.28 -29.53 26.12
CA VAL A 196 4.47 -30.59 25.52
C VAL A 196 5.42 -31.63 24.94
N SER A 197 5.61 -32.75 25.66
CA SER A 197 6.50 -33.83 25.23
C SER A 197 5.69 -35.02 24.71
N GLU A 198 6.32 -35.84 23.84
CA GLU A 198 5.73 -37.13 23.37
C GLU A 198 5.36 -38.06 24.49
N LYS A 199 5.92 -37.88 25.71
CA LYS A 199 5.57 -38.65 26.91
C LYS A 199 4.25 -38.25 27.52
N THR A 200 3.78 -37.02 27.27
CA THR A 200 2.59 -36.45 27.91
C THR A 200 1.41 -36.33 26.94
N TYR A 201 1.68 -36.23 25.64
CA TYR A 201 0.67 -36.02 24.60
C TYR A 201 0.84 -37.00 23.45
N ILE A 202 -0.28 -37.43 22.87
CA ILE A 202 -0.30 -38.28 21.67
C ILE A 202 -0.39 -37.36 20.47
N PHE A 203 0.59 -37.41 19.58
CA PHE A 203 0.61 -36.65 18.33
C PHE A 203 0.10 -37.53 17.17
N GLU A 204 -0.89 -37.05 16.45
CA GLU A 204 -1.41 -37.74 15.27
C GLU A 204 -1.20 -36.87 14.01
N PRO A 205 -0.57 -37.39 12.95
CA PRO A 205 0.02 -38.74 12.80
C PRO A 205 1.39 -38.92 13.45
N SER A 206 2.14 -37.82 13.72
CA SER A 206 3.42 -37.81 14.43
C SER A 206 3.77 -36.38 14.85
N SER A 207 4.66 -36.24 15.85
CA SER A 207 5.21 -34.95 16.31
C SER A 207 5.84 -34.15 15.14
N TYR A 208 6.55 -34.83 14.26
CA TYR A 208 7.18 -34.25 13.09
C TYR A 208 6.13 -33.69 12.08
N ALA A 209 5.08 -34.44 11.80
CA ALA A 209 4.02 -34.01 10.89
C ALA A 209 3.24 -32.80 11.45
N VAL A 210 3.00 -32.77 12.76
CA VAL A 210 2.37 -31.63 13.45
C VAL A 210 3.29 -30.40 13.41
N ALA A 211 4.57 -30.55 13.66
CA ALA A 211 5.56 -29.46 13.57
C ALA A 211 5.60 -28.88 12.15
N ALA A 212 5.70 -29.73 11.12
CA ALA A 212 5.70 -29.30 9.72
C ALA A 212 4.41 -28.57 9.32
N TYR A 213 3.26 -29.00 9.83
CA TYR A 213 1.98 -28.29 9.61
C TYR A 213 1.97 -26.92 10.27
N LEU A 214 2.48 -26.80 11.49
CA LEU A 214 2.58 -25.51 12.20
C LEU A 214 3.55 -24.56 11.51
N GLU A 215 4.70 -25.06 11.03
CA GLU A 215 5.63 -24.26 10.21
C GLU A 215 4.96 -23.67 8.98
N ASN A 216 4.21 -24.49 8.26
CA ASN A 216 3.43 -24.03 7.12
C ASN A 216 2.39 -22.96 7.52
N SER A 217 1.72 -23.15 8.64
CA SER A 217 0.72 -22.22 9.16
C SER A 217 1.37 -20.89 9.57
N ILE A 218 2.50 -20.93 10.25
CA ILE A 218 3.30 -19.75 10.64
C ILE A 218 3.73 -18.97 9.38
N LEU A 219 4.23 -19.66 8.37
CA LEU A 219 4.65 -19.01 7.12
C LEU A 219 3.47 -18.34 6.40
N ARG A 220 2.32 -19.02 6.29
CA ARG A 220 1.08 -18.44 5.73
C ARG A 220 0.65 -17.18 6.48
N LEU A 221 0.65 -17.24 7.81
CA LEU A 221 0.29 -16.10 8.65
C LEU A 221 1.27 -14.94 8.46
N THR A 222 2.57 -15.23 8.42
CA THR A 222 3.61 -14.21 8.21
C THR A 222 3.43 -13.49 6.87
N ILE A 223 3.19 -14.21 5.78
CA ILE A 223 2.96 -13.60 4.46
C ILE A 223 1.65 -12.81 4.45
N SER A 224 0.58 -13.36 5.01
CA SER A 224 -0.70 -12.65 5.14
C SER A 224 -0.54 -11.35 5.92
N GLN A 225 0.24 -11.36 6.99
CA GLN A 225 0.54 -10.19 7.81
C GLN A 225 1.26 -9.11 6.99
N PHE A 226 2.32 -9.44 6.23
CA PHE A 226 2.99 -8.47 5.37
C PHE A 226 2.07 -7.86 4.32
N ILE A 227 1.16 -8.65 3.76
CA ILE A 227 0.17 -8.17 2.80
C ILE A 227 -0.82 -7.20 3.48
N TYR A 228 -1.32 -7.52 4.68
CA TYR A 228 -2.23 -6.64 5.42
C TYR A 228 -1.55 -5.35 5.88
N ASP A 229 -0.31 -5.43 6.38
CA ASP A 229 0.49 -4.25 6.78
C ASP A 229 0.75 -3.34 5.58
N SER A 230 1.14 -3.92 4.44
CA SER A 230 1.34 -3.20 3.19
C SER A 230 0.04 -2.52 2.73
N ARG A 231 -1.08 -3.24 2.75
CA ARG A 231 -2.40 -2.69 2.41
C ARG A 231 -2.79 -1.53 3.32
N LEU A 232 -2.56 -1.68 4.63
CA LEU A 232 -2.84 -0.61 5.60
C LEU A 232 -1.99 0.63 5.33
N ALA A 233 -0.70 0.45 5.07
CA ALA A 233 0.22 1.54 4.74
C ALA A 233 -0.18 2.25 3.42
N GLN A 234 -0.58 1.51 2.40
CA GLN A 234 -1.05 2.04 1.12
C GLN A 234 -2.33 2.87 1.26
N VAL A 235 -3.30 2.38 2.05
CA VAL A 235 -4.56 3.10 2.29
C VAL A 235 -4.32 4.34 3.14
N ALA A 236 -3.43 4.29 4.14
CA ALA A 236 -3.03 5.46 4.94
C ALA A 236 -2.30 6.52 4.08
N SER A 237 -1.42 6.09 3.19
CA SER A 237 -0.76 7.00 2.24
C SER A 237 -1.76 7.63 1.26
N ARG A 238 -2.75 6.88 0.79
CA ARG A 238 -3.85 7.41 -0.04
C ARG A 238 -4.69 8.43 0.71
N PHE A 239 -5.08 8.14 1.96
CA PHE A 239 -5.80 9.09 2.81
C PHE A 239 -5.04 10.41 2.89
N LYS A 240 -3.75 10.37 3.24
CA LYS A 240 -2.89 11.56 3.33
C LYS A 240 -2.79 12.32 2.01
N ALA A 241 -2.61 11.61 0.89
CA ALA A 241 -2.52 12.21 -0.43
C ALA A 241 -3.83 12.88 -0.85
N MET A 242 -4.99 12.25 -0.57
CA MET A 242 -6.30 12.80 -0.90
C MET A 242 -6.67 13.98 0.00
N SER A 243 -6.35 13.93 1.29
CA SER A 243 -6.54 15.05 2.22
C SER A 243 -5.75 16.28 1.76
N ALA A 244 -4.47 16.11 1.43
CA ALA A 244 -3.64 17.21 0.92
C ALA A 244 -4.09 17.71 -0.47
N ALA A 245 -4.60 16.84 -1.34
CA ALA A 245 -5.14 17.24 -2.64
C ALA A 245 -6.44 18.04 -2.48
N LYS A 246 -7.33 17.61 -1.58
CA LYS A 246 -8.57 18.31 -1.24
C LYS A 246 -8.28 19.72 -0.73
N GLU A 247 -7.38 19.87 0.22
CA GLU A 247 -7.00 21.17 0.79
C GLU A 247 -6.49 22.14 -0.28
N ARG A 248 -5.55 21.71 -1.11
CA ARG A 248 -5.04 22.48 -2.24
C ARG A 248 -6.14 22.83 -3.26
N SER A 249 -7.09 21.94 -3.49
CA SER A 249 -8.19 22.20 -4.41
C SER A 249 -9.20 23.23 -3.86
N ILE A 250 -9.44 23.21 -2.55
CA ILE A 250 -10.28 24.24 -1.88
C ILE A 250 -9.61 25.62 -2.01
N ASP A 251 -8.31 25.73 -1.74
CA ASP A 251 -7.57 26.98 -1.88
C ASP A 251 -7.62 27.50 -3.32
N ASN A 252 -7.40 26.64 -4.30
CA ASN A 252 -7.51 26.99 -5.72
C ASN A 252 -8.93 27.43 -6.12
N ALA A 253 -9.98 26.76 -5.60
CA ALA A 253 -11.36 27.18 -5.83
C ALA A 253 -11.62 28.60 -5.28
N ASN A 254 -11.11 28.91 -4.09
CA ASN A 254 -11.22 30.23 -3.48
C ASN A 254 -10.48 31.30 -4.29
N GLU A 255 -9.28 31.02 -4.78
CA GLU A 255 -8.52 31.91 -5.65
C GLU A 255 -9.27 32.19 -6.96
N LEU A 256 -9.80 31.16 -7.62
CA LEU A 256 -10.59 31.30 -8.84
C LEU A 256 -11.87 32.10 -8.61
N HIS A 257 -12.50 31.93 -7.47
CA HIS A 257 -13.69 32.73 -7.10
C HIS A 257 -13.38 34.24 -7.00
N ILE A 258 -12.25 34.58 -6.35
CA ILE A 258 -11.78 35.97 -6.25
C ILE A 258 -11.44 36.51 -7.66
N GLU A 259 -10.74 35.73 -8.50
CA GLU A 259 -10.39 36.11 -9.87
C GLU A 259 -11.66 36.32 -10.72
N TYR A 260 -12.65 35.44 -10.59
CA TYR A 260 -13.94 35.58 -11.25
C TYR A 260 -14.63 36.91 -10.91
N ASN A 261 -14.71 37.24 -9.62
CA ASN A 261 -15.32 38.46 -9.16
C ASN A 261 -14.59 39.73 -9.68
N ARG A 262 -13.25 39.69 -9.71
CA ARG A 262 -12.43 40.76 -10.31
C ARG A 262 -12.67 40.89 -11.81
N ALA A 263 -12.67 39.80 -12.56
CA ALA A 263 -12.90 39.76 -13.99
C ALA A 263 -14.31 40.26 -14.34
N LYS A 264 -15.32 39.90 -13.55
CA LYS A 264 -16.70 40.37 -13.70
C LYS A 264 -16.84 41.88 -13.51
N ARG A 265 -16.20 42.45 -12.46
CA ARG A 265 -16.16 43.90 -12.23
C ARG A 265 -15.49 44.63 -13.41
N ASN A 266 -14.31 44.16 -13.83
CA ASN A 266 -13.61 44.74 -14.97
C ASN A 266 -14.42 44.70 -16.27
N GLN A 267 -15.20 43.65 -16.49
CA GLN A 267 -16.09 43.55 -17.65
C GLN A 267 -17.21 44.60 -17.58
N VAL A 268 -17.81 44.80 -16.40
CA VAL A 268 -18.85 45.85 -16.19
C VAL A 268 -18.25 47.23 -16.39
N ASP A 269 -17.08 47.52 -15.82
CA ASP A 269 -16.39 48.79 -15.95
C ASP A 269 -16.01 49.10 -17.41
N THR A 270 -15.59 48.10 -18.17
CA THR A 270 -15.30 48.25 -19.60
C THR A 270 -16.56 48.61 -20.38
N ARG A 271 -17.66 47.90 -20.14
CA ARG A 271 -18.96 48.19 -20.78
C ARG A 271 -19.48 49.60 -20.44
N LEU A 272 -19.33 50.03 -19.20
CA LEU A 272 -19.66 51.38 -18.76
C LEU A 272 -18.82 52.45 -19.50
N LYS A 273 -17.50 52.22 -19.59
CA LYS A 273 -16.60 53.12 -20.33
C LYS A 273 -16.97 53.22 -21.82
N GLU A 274 -17.27 52.07 -22.46
CA GLU A 274 -17.72 52.03 -23.86
C GLU A 274 -19.05 52.77 -24.07
N SER A 275 -20.01 52.57 -23.17
CA SER A 275 -21.31 53.27 -23.22
C SER A 275 -21.15 54.79 -23.05
N LEU A 276 -20.30 55.21 -22.09
CA LEU A 276 -19.99 56.62 -21.87
C LEU A 276 -19.25 57.25 -23.07
N ALA A 277 -18.32 56.52 -23.69
CA ALA A 277 -17.62 56.98 -24.88
C ALA A 277 -18.56 57.10 -26.07
N GLY A 278 -19.53 56.18 -26.23
CA GLY A 278 -20.59 56.26 -27.24
C GLY A 278 -21.49 57.48 -27.05
N LEU A 279 -21.92 57.72 -25.80
CA LEU A 279 -22.72 58.93 -25.50
C LEU A 279 -21.98 60.27 -25.75
N LYS A 280 -20.67 60.33 -25.45
CA LYS A 280 -19.81 61.45 -25.75
C LYS A 280 -19.74 61.75 -27.27
N LYS A 281 -19.57 60.68 -28.08
CA LYS A 281 -19.54 60.79 -29.55
C LYS A 281 -20.88 61.31 -30.14
N ILE A 282 -22.00 60.84 -29.64
CA ILE A 282 -23.32 61.31 -30.08
C ILE A 282 -23.55 62.81 -29.74
N ARG A 283 -23.13 63.24 -28.54
CA ARG A 283 -23.18 64.65 -28.15
C ARG A 283 -22.26 65.55 -28.97
N ALA A 284 -21.07 65.09 -29.32
CA ALA A 284 -20.15 65.88 -30.15
C ALA A 284 -20.60 65.98 -31.60
N GLY A 285 -21.18 64.93 -32.19
CA GLY A 285 -21.71 64.93 -33.54
C GLY A 285 -23.07 65.65 -33.71
N GLY A 286 -23.85 65.85 -32.63
CA GLY A 286 -25.09 66.59 -32.62
C GLY A 286 -24.89 68.10 -32.37
N ALA A 287 -23.67 68.60 -32.15
CA ALA A 287 -23.35 70.03 -32.01
C ALA A 287 -22.81 70.66 -33.33
N GLU A 288 -22.61 69.83 -34.38
CA GLU A 288 -22.16 70.27 -35.71
C GLU A 288 -23.29 70.19 -36.75
N ALA A 289 -24.56 69.96 -36.41
CA ALA A 289 -25.72 70.01 -37.23
C ALA A 289 -26.64 71.16 -36.72
#